data_c6da1956d999346290172da9c1620544
#
_entry.id   c6da1956d999346290172da9c1620544
#
_cell.length_a   1.000
_cell.length_b   1.000
_cell.length_c   1.000
_cell.angle_alpha   90.00
_cell.angle_beta   90.00
_cell.angle_gamma   90.00
#
_symmetry.space_group_name_H-M   'P 1'
#
loop_
_entity.id
_entity.type
_entity.pdbx_description
1 polymer ?
#
loop_
_entity_poly.entity_id
_entity_poly.type
_entity_poly.pdbx_seq_one_letter_code
_entity_poly.pdbx_strand_id
1 'polypeptide(L)'
;MADVILYMMMGTPGSGKSYIANTLNVPVVSSDAIRAELFGSEEDQTHNGEVFNEIHNRIRKYLLAGTSCVYDATNLSRKRRKSFLKDLPAGVKKIAVVAATELDIILEQNASRNRKVPEDVIMRMYKQMTLPRLDEGWDSIRMIAHPKNIKTLGEYLYDAYGIDHDNPHHSANIFDHMIKAGAYAYTHGEEKGLDKHQICLARTAALFHDIGKPTVKSRLKMNGEMDDKSHYYNHAEIGAYMMACCANQFSGDKQHSLLADMIVLTQWHMEAFADPDHYLENFEKTYGEPLRKVFELVHEADLHAH
;
A
#
# COMPACT_ATOMS: atom_id res chain seq x y z
N MET A 1 -18.24 -27.17 -4.59
CA MET A 1 -16.92 -27.37 -3.92
C MET A 1 -16.55 -26.02 -3.32
N ALA A 2 -15.93 -25.98 -2.15
CA ALA A 2 -15.44 -24.72 -1.60
C ALA A 2 -14.28 -24.19 -2.45
N ASP A 3 -14.16 -22.86 -2.57
CA ASP A 3 -13.06 -22.23 -3.30
C ASP A 3 -11.71 -22.55 -2.64
N VAL A 4 -10.72 -22.90 -3.45
CA VAL A 4 -9.33 -23.02 -3.00
C VAL A 4 -8.71 -21.63 -2.99
N ILE A 5 -8.24 -21.18 -1.83
CA ILE A 5 -7.82 -19.81 -1.62
C ILE A 5 -6.33 -19.75 -1.24
N LEU A 6 -5.58 -18.89 -1.93
CA LEU A 6 -4.29 -18.42 -1.47
C LEU A 6 -4.46 -17.08 -0.77
N TYR A 7 -4.07 -17.02 0.49
CA TYR A 7 -3.91 -15.74 1.22
C TYR A 7 -2.43 -15.36 1.20
N MET A 8 -2.09 -14.18 0.66
CA MET A 8 -0.71 -13.68 0.72
C MET A 8 -0.63 -12.52 1.71
N MET A 9 0.11 -12.73 2.79
CA MET A 9 0.35 -11.69 3.79
C MET A 9 1.32 -10.63 3.25
N MET A 10 1.08 -9.38 3.60
CA MET A 10 1.94 -8.23 3.26
C MET A 10 2.16 -7.34 4.47
N GLY A 11 3.40 -6.90 4.67
CA GLY A 11 3.78 -6.00 5.75
C GLY A 11 5.23 -6.15 6.16
N THR A 12 5.78 -5.11 6.79
CA THR A 12 7.15 -5.11 7.30
C THR A 12 7.30 -6.05 8.50
N PRO A 13 8.53 -6.42 8.90
CA PRO A 13 8.75 -7.01 10.22
C PRO A 13 8.14 -6.11 11.31
N GLY A 14 7.47 -6.69 12.29
CA GLY A 14 6.77 -5.94 13.34
C GLY A 14 5.34 -5.48 13.00
N SER A 15 4.83 -5.70 11.78
CA SER A 15 3.46 -5.27 11.42
C SER A 15 2.32 -6.19 11.91
N GLY A 16 2.63 -7.30 12.58
CA GLY A 16 1.59 -8.23 13.07
C GLY A 16 1.04 -9.21 12.03
N LYS A 17 1.62 -9.27 10.82
CA LYS A 17 1.14 -10.16 9.73
C LYS A 17 1.04 -11.64 10.11
N SER A 18 1.99 -12.18 10.88
CA SER A 18 1.97 -13.61 11.30
C SER A 18 0.85 -13.89 12.31
N TYR A 19 0.49 -12.91 13.15
CA TYR A 19 -0.68 -13.01 14.00
C TYR A 19 -1.96 -13.13 13.15
N ILE A 20 -2.12 -12.26 12.16
CA ILE A 20 -3.26 -12.30 11.23
C ILE A 20 -3.27 -13.63 10.45
N ALA A 21 -2.12 -14.08 9.96
CA ALA A 21 -1.99 -15.34 9.23
C ALA A 21 -2.56 -16.53 10.02
N ASN A 22 -2.26 -16.60 11.32
CA ASN A 22 -2.72 -17.66 12.19
C ASN A 22 -4.23 -17.63 12.47
N THR A 23 -4.90 -16.47 12.31
CA THR A 23 -6.36 -16.37 12.48
C THR A 23 -7.15 -16.93 11.29
N LEU A 24 -6.50 -17.19 10.15
CA LEU A 24 -7.18 -17.66 8.94
C LEU A 24 -7.52 -19.16 8.98
N ASN A 25 -7.02 -19.90 9.98
CA ASN A 25 -7.32 -21.32 10.20
C ASN A 25 -7.05 -22.25 8.98
N VAL A 26 -6.03 -21.93 8.20
CA VAL A 26 -5.51 -22.76 7.10
C VAL A 26 -3.98 -22.88 7.23
N PRO A 27 -3.34 -23.89 6.59
CA PRO A 27 -1.90 -24.07 6.65
C PRO A 27 -1.12 -22.80 6.32
N VAL A 28 -0.15 -22.45 7.15
CA VAL A 28 0.72 -21.28 6.97
C VAL A 28 2.08 -21.72 6.45
N VAL A 29 2.49 -21.19 5.31
CA VAL A 29 3.82 -21.37 4.71
C VAL A 29 4.63 -20.09 5.01
N SER A 30 5.47 -20.15 6.03
CA SER A 30 6.22 -19.00 6.53
C SER A 30 7.67 -19.02 6.04
N SER A 31 8.15 -17.86 5.56
CA SER A 31 9.54 -17.68 5.15
C SER A 31 10.53 -17.89 6.29
N ASP A 32 10.18 -17.45 7.48
CA ASP A 32 11.05 -17.58 8.66
C ASP A 32 11.10 -19.04 9.13
N ALA A 33 9.96 -19.74 9.17
CA ALA A 33 9.92 -21.17 9.54
C ALA A 33 10.71 -22.04 8.55
N ILE A 34 10.57 -21.81 7.24
CA ILE A 34 11.32 -22.58 6.23
C ILE A 34 12.81 -22.28 6.33
N ARG A 35 13.18 -21.03 6.59
CA ARG A 35 14.59 -20.66 6.79
C ARG A 35 15.21 -21.39 7.98
N ALA A 36 14.49 -21.44 9.11
CA ALA A 36 14.92 -22.20 10.28
C ALA A 36 15.03 -23.71 10.00
N GLU A 37 14.07 -24.29 9.26
CA GLU A 37 14.06 -25.70 8.89
C GLU A 37 15.23 -26.08 7.98
N LEU A 38 15.52 -25.29 6.94
CA LEU A 38 16.53 -25.64 5.94
C LEU A 38 17.97 -25.28 6.39
N PHE A 39 18.11 -24.18 7.13
CA PHE A 39 19.42 -23.59 7.44
C PHE A 39 19.69 -23.41 8.94
N GLY A 40 18.81 -23.91 9.81
CA GLY A 40 18.98 -23.92 11.25
C GLY A 40 18.74 -22.56 11.94
N SER A 41 18.48 -21.49 11.20
CA SER A 41 18.26 -20.15 11.74
C SER A 41 17.29 -19.33 10.89
N GLU A 42 16.32 -18.67 11.54
CA GLU A 42 15.46 -17.68 10.89
C GLU A 42 16.23 -16.45 10.39
N GLU A 43 17.45 -16.21 10.88
CA GLU A 43 18.26 -15.04 10.59
C GLU A 43 19.08 -15.19 9.31
N ASP A 44 19.24 -16.40 8.80
CA ASP A 44 20.01 -16.63 7.58
C ASP A 44 19.40 -15.95 6.37
N GLN A 45 20.03 -14.88 5.90
CA GLN A 45 19.63 -14.12 4.72
C GLN A 45 20.44 -14.49 3.46
N THR A 46 21.40 -15.42 3.58
CA THR A 46 22.29 -15.77 2.46
C THR A 46 21.64 -16.70 1.45
N HIS A 47 20.63 -17.49 1.90
CA HIS A 47 19.95 -18.52 1.12
C HIS A 47 18.52 -18.13 0.70
N ASN A 48 18.24 -16.82 0.54
CA ASN A 48 16.89 -16.37 0.24
C ASN A 48 16.27 -17.00 -1.02
N GLY A 49 17.07 -17.29 -2.07
CA GLY A 49 16.60 -17.95 -3.28
C GLY A 49 16.01 -19.33 -3.01
N GLU A 50 16.71 -20.13 -2.22
CA GLU A 50 16.29 -21.50 -1.86
C GLU A 50 15.04 -21.47 -0.96
N VAL A 51 15.01 -20.57 0.02
CA VAL A 51 13.84 -20.38 0.91
C VAL A 51 12.59 -20.04 0.09
N PHE A 52 12.67 -19.07 -0.82
CA PHE A 52 11.51 -18.68 -1.63
C PHE A 52 11.09 -19.74 -2.64
N ASN A 53 12.03 -20.50 -3.21
CA ASN A 53 11.71 -21.66 -4.04
C ASN A 53 10.94 -22.72 -3.26
N GLU A 54 11.37 -23.04 -2.04
CA GLU A 54 10.67 -24.01 -1.20
C GLU A 54 9.29 -23.53 -0.76
N ILE A 55 9.13 -22.23 -0.43
CA ILE A 55 7.83 -21.63 -0.18
C ILE A 55 6.89 -21.85 -1.37
N HIS A 56 7.34 -21.52 -2.58
CA HIS A 56 6.53 -21.63 -3.80
C HIS A 56 6.15 -23.09 -4.07
N ASN A 57 7.06 -24.04 -3.84
CA ASN A 57 6.81 -25.47 -3.98
C ASN A 57 5.74 -25.96 -2.98
N ARG A 58 5.85 -25.59 -1.71
CA ARG A 58 4.86 -25.99 -0.67
C ARG A 58 3.49 -25.38 -0.95
N ILE A 59 3.41 -24.10 -1.29
CA ILE A 59 2.15 -23.44 -1.66
C ILE A 59 1.51 -24.15 -2.84
N ARG A 60 2.28 -24.39 -3.92
CA ARG A 60 1.76 -25.10 -5.10
C ARG A 60 1.24 -26.49 -4.75
N LYS A 61 1.92 -27.22 -3.88
CA LYS A 61 1.49 -28.56 -3.42
C LYS A 61 0.14 -28.50 -2.68
N TYR A 62 -0.05 -27.53 -1.76
CA TYR A 62 -1.33 -27.34 -1.07
C TYR A 62 -2.45 -27.01 -2.06
N LEU A 63 -2.22 -26.04 -2.95
CA LEU A 63 -3.24 -25.59 -3.90
C LEU A 63 -3.66 -26.67 -4.89
N LEU A 64 -2.70 -27.47 -5.40
CA LEU A 64 -3.00 -28.61 -6.28
C LEU A 64 -3.74 -29.74 -5.54
N ALA A 65 -3.56 -29.87 -4.24
CA ALA A 65 -4.33 -30.80 -3.40
C ALA A 65 -5.73 -30.26 -3.01
N GLY A 66 -6.14 -29.10 -3.54
CA GLY A 66 -7.42 -28.49 -3.21
C GLY A 66 -7.46 -27.85 -1.82
N THR A 67 -6.30 -27.59 -1.21
CA THR A 67 -6.18 -27.02 0.15
C THR A 67 -5.79 -25.55 0.09
N SER A 68 -6.60 -24.69 0.70
CA SER A 68 -6.27 -23.28 0.89
C SER A 68 -5.06 -23.13 1.82
N CYS A 69 -4.23 -22.10 1.61
CA CYS A 69 -3.07 -21.84 2.45
C CYS A 69 -2.72 -20.34 2.55
N VAL A 70 -1.86 -20.03 3.51
CA VAL A 70 -1.29 -18.69 3.70
C VAL A 70 0.17 -18.67 3.26
N TYR A 71 0.55 -17.66 2.50
CA TYR A 71 1.93 -17.28 2.22
C TYR A 71 2.36 -16.18 3.19
N ASP A 72 3.09 -16.53 4.25
CA ASP A 72 3.57 -15.54 5.24
C ASP A 72 5.03 -15.14 4.97
N ALA A 73 5.20 -14.00 4.35
CA ALA A 73 6.46 -13.28 4.17
C ALA A 73 6.16 -11.78 4.06
N THR A 74 7.17 -10.94 3.90
CA THR A 74 6.96 -9.48 3.78
C THR A 74 6.20 -9.08 2.53
N ASN A 75 6.46 -9.74 1.39
CA ASN A 75 5.78 -9.60 0.08
C ASN A 75 5.58 -8.13 -0.39
N LEU A 76 6.55 -7.24 -0.12
CA LEU A 76 6.43 -5.80 -0.33
C LEU A 76 6.60 -5.37 -1.79
N SER A 77 7.17 -6.20 -2.66
CA SER A 77 7.48 -5.87 -4.05
C SER A 77 6.37 -6.29 -5.01
N ARG A 78 5.72 -5.33 -5.69
CA ARG A 78 4.72 -5.57 -6.74
C ARG A 78 5.26 -6.51 -7.84
N LYS A 79 6.49 -6.27 -8.31
CA LYS A 79 7.12 -7.08 -9.35
C LYS A 79 7.20 -8.57 -8.95
N ARG A 80 7.62 -8.85 -7.69
CA ARG A 80 7.73 -10.22 -7.19
C ARG A 80 6.37 -10.86 -7.02
N ARG A 81 5.38 -10.13 -6.49
CA ARG A 81 3.99 -10.62 -6.37
C ARG A 81 3.40 -10.98 -7.73
N LYS A 82 3.47 -10.07 -8.71
CA LYS A 82 2.98 -10.33 -10.08
C LYS A 82 3.64 -11.57 -10.72
N SER A 83 4.94 -11.74 -10.52
CA SER A 83 5.65 -12.93 -11.01
C SER A 83 5.11 -14.21 -10.38
N PHE A 84 4.97 -14.23 -9.05
CA PHE A 84 4.48 -15.40 -8.33
C PHE A 84 3.02 -15.74 -8.69
N LEU A 85 2.14 -14.74 -8.79
CA LEU A 85 0.72 -14.96 -9.11
C LEU A 85 0.48 -15.58 -10.48
N LYS A 86 1.36 -15.31 -11.46
CA LYS A 86 1.28 -15.89 -12.81
C LYS A 86 1.50 -17.40 -12.83
N ASP A 87 2.26 -17.92 -11.87
CA ASP A 87 2.67 -19.31 -11.81
C ASP A 87 1.72 -20.18 -10.97
N LEU A 88 0.62 -19.61 -10.48
CA LEU A 88 -0.37 -20.34 -9.67
C LEU A 88 -1.28 -21.22 -10.53
N PRO A 89 -1.77 -22.36 -9.96
CA PRO A 89 -2.76 -23.19 -10.63
C PRO A 89 -4.03 -22.42 -10.99
N ALA A 90 -4.65 -22.79 -12.12
CA ALA A 90 -5.94 -22.22 -12.52
C ALA A 90 -7.04 -22.49 -11.48
N GLY A 91 -7.99 -21.58 -11.33
CA GLY A 91 -9.12 -21.70 -10.41
C GLY A 91 -8.82 -21.41 -8.94
N VAL A 92 -7.59 -21.04 -8.60
CA VAL A 92 -7.22 -20.59 -7.25
C VAL A 92 -7.67 -19.15 -7.06
N LYS A 93 -8.42 -18.88 -6.00
CA LYS A 93 -8.76 -17.52 -5.57
C LYS A 93 -7.59 -16.89 -4.81
N LYS A 94 -7.19 -15.69 -5.20
CA LYS A 94 -6.01 -14.97 -4.71
C LYS A 94 -6.42 -13.77 -3.87
N ILE A 95 -6.11 -13.81 -2.57
CA ILE A 95 -6.45 -12.73 -1.64
C ILE A 95 -5.15 -12.13 -1.07
N ALA A 96 -4.93 -10.85 -1.34
CA ALA A 96 -3.90 -10.08 -0.67
C ALA A 96 -4.39 -9.65 0.72
N VAL A 97 -3.57 -9.84 1.75
CA VAL A 97 -3.89 -9.43 3.13
C VAL A 97 -2.78 -8.51 3.64
N VAL A 98 -3.08 -7.24 3.75
CA VAL A 98 -2.14 -6.20 4.20
C VAL A 98 -2.32 -5.98 5.70
N ALA A 99 -1.24 -6.18 6.47
CA ALA A 99 -1.18 -5.76 7.86
C ALA A 99 -0.86 -4.25 7.92
N ALA A 100 -1.89 -3.43 8.05
CA ALA A 100 -1.79 -1.98 8.08
C ALA A 100 -1.54 -1.51 9.53
N THR A 101 -0.28 -1.21 9.83
CA THR A 101 0.21 -0.87 11.18
C THR A 101 1.03 0.41 11.11
N GLU A 102 0.75 1.34 12.00
CA GLU A 102 1.51 2.59 12.12
C GLU A 102 3.00 2.33 12.37
N LEU A 103 3.85 3.17 11.80
CA LEU A 103 5.30 2.97 11.85
C LEU A 103 5.82 2.89 13.29
N ASP A 104 5.33 3.75 14.18
CA ASP A 104 5.76 3.76 15.59
C ASP A 104 5.42 2.44 16.29
N ILE A 105 4.23 1.87 16.01
CA ILE A 105 3.82 0.56 16.53
C ILE A 105 4.69 -0.56 15.95
N ILE A 106 5.03 -0.48 14.65
CA ILE A 106 5.96 -1.44 14.02
C ILE A 106 7.30 -1.45 14.74
N LEU A 107 7.87 -0.28 15.03
CA LEU A 107 9.14 -0.12 15.71
C LEU A 107 9.07 -0.63 17.16
N GLU A 108 8.02 -0.27 17.90
CA GLU A 108 7.75 -0.78 19.25
C GLU A 108 7.66 -2.30 19.28
N GLN A 109 6.85 -2.88 18.39
CA GLN A 109 6.71 -4.33 18.29
C GLN A 109 8.02 -5.02 17.91
N ASN A 110 8.78 -4.46 16.98
CA ASN A 110 10.11 -5.00 16.63
C ASN A 110 11.07 -4.96 17.80
N ALA A 111 11.06 -3.88 18.59
CA ALA A 111 11.92 -3.75 19.77
C ALA A 111 11.61 -4.77 20.87
N SER A 112 10.33 -5.22 20.95
CA SER A 112 9.87 -6.21 21.93
C SER A 112 10.08 -7.68 21.49
N ARG A 113 10.49 -7.94 20.24
CA ARG A 113 10.71 -9.30 19.72
C ARG A 113 12.04 -9.87 20.23
N ASN A 114 12.10 -11.20 20.34
CA ASN A 114 13.37 -11.91 20.59
C ASN A 114 14.36 -11.66 19.44
N ARG A 115 13.89 -11.79 18.19
CA ARG A 115 14.64 -11.44 16.99
C ARG A 115 14.28 -10.02 16.56
N LYS A 116 15.24 -9.10 16.69
CA LYS A 116 15.09 -7.71 16.27
C LYS A 116 15.67 -7.51 14.88
N VAL A 117 14.91 -6.88 14.01
CA VAL A 117 15.42 -6.39 12.72
C VAL A 117 15.98 -4.99 12.93
N PRO A 118 17.16 -4.62 12.39
CA PRO A 118 17.68 -3.27 12.48
C PRO A 118 16.67 -2.23 12.01
N GLU A 119 16.57 -1.13 12.73
CA GLU A 119 15.54 -0.10 12.49
C GLU A 119 15.67 0.53 11.09
N ASP A 120 16.91 0.79 10.63
CA ASP A 120 17.21 1.28 9.29
C ASP A 120 16.71 0.32 8.19
N VAL A 121 16.76 -0.99 8.44
CA VAL A 121 16.23 -2.01 7.52
C VAL A 121 14.69 -1.95 7.49
N ILE A 122 14.02 -1.80 8.64
CA ILE A 122 12.57 -1.63 8.71
C ILE A 122 12.17 -0.35 7.99
N MET A 123 12.83 0.77 8.25
CA MET A 123 12.56 2.05 7.61
C MET A 123 12.72 1.98 6.09
N ARG A 124 13.78 1.31 5.61
CA ARG A 124 13.97 1.08 4.18
C ARG A 124 12.85 0.22 3.60
N MET A 125 12.48 -0.88 4.25
CA MET A 125 11.37 -1.74 3.82
C MET A 125 10.05 -0.97 3.81
N TYR A 126 9.79 -0.16 4.83
CA TYR A 126 8.59 0.68 4.92
C TYR A 126 8.52 1.67 3.75
N LYS A 127 9.58 2.46 3.53
CA LYS A 127 9.62 3.46 2.46
C LYS A 127 9.57 2.87 1.03
N GLN A 128 9.97 1.61 0.86
CA GLN A 128 10.03 0.92 -0.44
C GLN A 128 8.85 -0.04 -0.67
N MET A 129 7.92 -0.17 0.30
CA MET A 129 6.79 -1.07 0.10
C MET A 129 5.87 -0.55 -1.02
N THR A 130 5.31 -1.49 -1.78
CA THR A 130 4.22 -1.22 -2.70
C THR A 130 2.99 -1.98 -2.25
N LEU A 131 1.86 -1.29 -2.09
CA LEU A 131 0.59 -1.93 -1.80
C LEU A 131 0.10 -2.80 -2.96
N PRO A 132 -0.70 -3.84 -2.68
CA PRO A 132 -1.31 -4.63 -3.75
C PRO A 132 -2.33 -3.79 -4.53
N ARG A 133 -2.43 -4.04 -5.83
CA ARG A 133 -3.42 -3.45 -6.72
C ARG A 133 -4.16 -4.56 -7.46
N LEU A 134 -5.44 -4.36 -7.78
CA LEU A 134 -6.25 -5.38 -8.47
C LEU A 134 -5.67 -5.77 -9.84
N ASP A 135 -4.98 -4.83 -10.53
CA ASP A 135 -4.29 -5.08 -11.81
C ASP A 135 -3.07 -6.02 -11.69
N GLU A 136 -2.68 -6.40 -10.48
CA GLU A 136 -1.69 -7.46 -10.27
C GLU A 136 -2.28 -8.87 -10.48
N GLY A 137 -3.61 -9.01 -10.48
CA GLY A 137 -4.34 -10.26 -10.64
C GLY A 137 -4.90 -10.83 -9.34
N TRP A 138 -5.14 -10.00 -8.33
CA TRP A 138 -5.85 -10.34 -7.10
C TRP A 138 -7.36 -10.41 -7.35
N ASP A 139 -8.03 -11.39 -6.72
CA ASP A 139 -9.49 -11.46 -6.66
C ASP A 139 -10.06 -10.55 -5.57
N SER A 140 -9.29 -10.30 -4.51
CA SER A 140 -9.60 -9.26 -3.52
C SER A 140 -8.37 -8.82 -2.74
N ILE A 141 -8.46 -7.62 -2.15
CA ILE A 141 -7.44 -7.04 -1.28
C ILE A 141 -8.11 -6.74 0.06
N ARG A 142 -7.54 -7.22 1.15
CA ARG A 142 -8.00 -6.95 2.52
C ARG A 142 -6.94 -6.15 3.25
N MET A 143 -7.30 -4.99 3.74
CA MET A 143 -6.44 -4.18 4.59
C MET A 143 -6.92 -4.31 6.02
N ILE A 144 -6.07 -4.82 6.91
CA ILE A 144 -6.39 -5.08 8.31
C ILE A 144 -5.58 -4.10 9.15
N ALA A 145 -6.27 -3.07 9.66
CA ALA A 145 -5.66 -2.09 10.53
C ALA A 145 -5.32 -2.71 11.89
N HIS A 146 -4.15 -2.37 12.42
CA HIS A 146 -3.73 -2.83 13.73
C HIS A 146 -4.62 -2.20 14.82
N PRO A 147 -5.08 -2.96 15.84
CA PRO A 147 -6.00 -2.43 16.86
C PRO A 147 -5.47 -1.23 17.67
N LYS A 148 -4.15 -1.08 17.75
CA LYS A 148 -3.50 0.04 18.44
C LYS A 148 -3.25 1.26 17.54
N ASN A 149 -3.61 1.22 16.25
CA ASN A 149 -3.51 2.40 15.40
C ASN A 149 -4.44 3.50 15.93
N ILE A 150 -3.90 4.67 16.17
CA ILE A 150 -4.62 5.82 16.74
C ILE A 150 -4.58 7.06 15.88
N LYS A 151 -3.58 7.16 14.99
CA LYS A 151 -3.36 8.34 14.16
C LYS A 151 -4.47 8.54 13.14
N THR A 152 -5.02 9.74 13.09
CA THR A 152 -6.12 10.11 12.18
C THR A 152 -5.59 10.63 10.85
N LEU A 153 -6.44 10.64 9.81
CA LEU A 153 -6.11 11.30 8.53
C LEU A 153 -5.79 12.79 8.72
N GLY A 154 -6.48 13.47 9.65
CA GLY A 154 -6.22 14.87 9.98
C GLY A 154 -4.82 15.09 10.58
N GLU A 155 -4.37 14.19 11.45
CA GLU A 155 -3.01 14.24 12.01
C GLU A 155 -1.95 13.98 10.94
N TYR A 156 -2.18 13.02 10.04
CA TYR A 156 -1.29 12.81 8.89
C TYR A 156 -1.23 14.02 7.95
N LEU A 157 -2.37 14.70 7.73
CA LEU A 157 -2.40 15.95 6.98
C LEU A 157 -1.59 17.04 7.70
N TYR A 158 -1.75 17.14 9.02
CA TYR A 158 -1.04 18.12 9.83
C TYR A 158 0.47 17.88 9.89
N ASP A 159 0.94 16.63 9.75
CA ASP A 159 2.37 16.32 9.63
C ASP A 159 3.04 17.01 8.44
N ALA A 160 2.26 17.38 7.43
CA ALA A 160 2.76 18.12 6.27
C ALA A 160 2.84 19.65 6.49
N TYR A 161 2.27 20.16 7.62
CA TYR A 161 2.24 21.58 7.90
C TYR A 161 3.65 22.14 8.07
N GLY A 162 3.93 23.24 7.36
CA GLY A 162 5.23 23.93 7.41
C GLY A 162 6.37 23.17 6.73
N ILE A 163 6.09 22.05 6.04
CA ILE A 163 7.12 21.33 5.26
C ILE A 163 7.14 21.87 3.83
N ASP A 164 8.24 22.53 3.47
CA ASP A 164 8.48 22.98 2.10
C ASP A 164 8.74 21.79 1.16
N HIS A 165 8.29 21.93 -0.09
CA HIS A 165 8.60 20.94 -1.12
C HIS A 165 10.09 20.88 -1.44
N ASP A 166 10.88 21.95 -1.17
CA ASP A 166 12.29 22.08 -1.57
C ASP A 166 12.49 21.71 -3.06
N ASN A 167 11.53 22.08 -3.89
CA ASN A 167 11.50 21.78 -5.31
C ASN A 167 10.99 23.01 -6.07
N PRO A 168 11.71 23.52 -7.10
CA PRO A 168 11.35 24.74 -7.82
C PRO A 168 10.03 24.65 -8.61
N HIS A 169 9.46 23.45 -8.75
CA HIS A 169 8.17 23.25 -9.41
C HIS A 169 6.96 23.52 -8.49
N HIS A 170 7.17 23.73 -7.20
CA HIS A 170 6.10 24.01 -6.23
C HIS A 170 6.32 25.34 -5.54
N SER A 171 5.33 26.24 -5.63
CA SER A 171 5.34 27.52 -4.94
C SER A 171 4.73 27.48 -3.54
N ALA A 172 3.96 26.42 -3.23
CA ALA A 172 3.31 26.17 -1.95
C ALA A 172 4.05 25.11 -1.14
N ASN A 173 3.92 25.10 0.18
CA ASN A 173 4.33 23.97 1.01
C ASN A 173 3.39 22.77 0.79
N ILE A 174 3.77 21.59 1.29
CA ILE A 174 3.04 20.34 1.04
C ILE A 174 1.60 20.43 1.57
N PHE A 175 1.39 21.03 2.75
CA PHE A 175 0.06 21.18 3.35
C PHE A 175 -0.84 22.09 2.51
N ASP A 176 -0.36 23.29 2.14
CA ASP A 176 -1.13 24.25 1.36
C ASP A 176 -1.47 23.72 -0.03
N HIS A 177 -0.55 22.96 -0.66
CA HIS A 177 -0.80 22.27 -1.90
C HIS A 177 -1.98 21.29 -1.76
N MET A 178 -1.99 20.44 -0.76
CA MET A 178 -3.09 19.50 -0.51
C MET A 178 -4.43 20.21 -0.23
N ILE A 179 -4.42 21.30 0.53
CA ILE A 179 -5.63 22.11 0.78
C ILE A 179 -6.18 22.70 -0.52
N LYS A 180 -5.32 23.26 -1.36
CA LYS A 180 -5.71 23.82 -2.67
C LYS A 180 -6.26 22.75 -3.60
N ALA A 181 -5.61 21.57 -3.67
CA ALA A 181 -6.10 20.44 -4.46
C ALA A 181 -7.50 20.01 -4.03
N GLY A 182 -7.74 19.83 -2.73
CA GLY A 182 -9.06 19.51 -2.20
C GLY A 182 -10.12 20.57 -2.50
N ALA A 183 -9.77 21.86 -2.42
CA ALA A 183 -10.67 22.96 -2.75
C ALA A 183 -11.00 22.98 -4.25
N TYR A 184 -10.01 22.78 -5.12
CA TYR A 184 -10.21 22.69 -6.57
C TYR A 184 -11.18 21.56 -6.94
N ALA A 185 -10.95 20.34 -6.43
CA ALA A 185 -11.81 19.20 -6.71
C ALA A 185 -13.26 19.44 -6.26
N TYR A 186 -13.46 20.12 -5.14
CA TYR A 186 -14.80 20.45 -4.66
C TYR A 186 -15.52 21.45 -5.58
N THR A 187 -14.84 22.50 -6.03
CA THR A 187 -15.44 23.59 -6.82
C THR A 187 -15.72 23.21 -8.27
N HIS A 188 -14.95 22.27 -8.85
CA HIS A 188 -15.08 21.91 -10.26
C HIS A 188 -15.82 20.58 -10.50
N GLY A 189 -16.21 19.86 -9.43
CA GLY A 189 -16.83 18.55 -9.57
C GLY A 189 -18.16 18.55 -10.31
N GLU A 190 -19.02 19.55 -10.08
CA GLU A 190 -20.31 19.66 -10.79
C GLU A 190 -20.11 19.95 -12.29
N GLU A 191 -19.16 20.76 -12.66
CA GLU A 191 -18.81 21.06 -14.06
C GLU A 191 -18.30 19.83 -14.81
N LYS A 192 -17.67 18.88 -14.08
CA LYS A 192 -17.23 17.57 -14.59
C LYS A 192 -18.35 16.53 -14.63
N GLY A 193 -19.57 16.89 -14.25
CA GLY A 193 -20.72 15.98 -14.25
C GLY A 193 -20.67 14.92 -13.15
N LEU A 194 -19.95 15.17 -12.05
CA LEU A 194 -19.90 14.28 -10.89
C LEU A 194 -21.10 14.53 -9.98
N ASP A 195 -21.60 13.46 -9.38
CA ASP A 195 -22.59 13.56 -8.32
C ASP A 195 -21.99 13.99 -6.98
N LYS A 196 -22.83 14.32 -6.00
CA LYS A 196 -22.39 14.81 -4.68
C LYS A 196 -21.46 13.84 -3.94
N HIS A 197 -21.68 12.53 -4.11
CA HIS A 197 -20.82 11.51 -3.49
C HIS A 197 -19.44 11.47 -4.16
N GLN A 198 -19.42 11.50 -5.49
CA GLN A 198 -18.20 11.55 -6.28
C GLN A 198 -17.39 12.83 -6.01
N ILE A 199 -18.06 13.99 -5.87
CA ILE A 199 -17.42 15.26 -5.51
C ILE A 199 -16.80 15.19 -4.11
N CYS A 200 -17.52 14.62 -3.14
CA CYS A 200 -16.99 14.42 -1.79
C CYS A 200 -15.75 13.50 -1.81
N LEU A 201 -15.80 12.41 -2.57
CA LEU A 201 -14.69 11.48 -2.74
C LEU A 201 -13.49 12.17 -3.43
N ALA A 202 -13.72 12.90 -4.54
CA ALA A 202 -12.68 13.63 -5.26
C ALA A 202 -11.98 14.65 -4.35
N ARG A 203 -12.78 15.47 -3.65
CA ARG A 203 -12.27 16.44 -2.67
C ARG A 203 -11.39 15.78 -1.63
N THR A 204 -11.88 14.68 -1.03
CA THR A 204 -11.18 14.04 0.06
C THR A 204 -9.91 13.34 -0.43
N ALA A 205 -9.98 12.66 -1.58
CA ALA A 205 -8.81 12.04 -2.19
C ALA A 205 -7.74 13.09 -2.57
N ALA A 206 -8.15 14.21 -3.20
CA ALA A 206 -7.24 15.29 -3.53
C ALA A 206 -6.64 15.97 -2.28
N LEU A 207 -7.41 16.10 -1.19
CA LEU A 207 -6.91 16.63 0.08
C LEU A 207 -5.83 15.75 0.72
N PHE A 208 -5.85 14.45 0.49
CA PHE A 208 -4.95 13.51 1.18
C PHE A 208 -3.96 12.80 0.25
N HIS A 209 -3.93 13.12 -1.05
CA HIS A 209 -3.11 12.37 -2.03
C HIS A 209 -1.62 12.34 -1.68
N ASP A 210 -1.12 13.37 -1.04
CA ASP A 210 0.29 13.62 -0.76
C ASP A 210 0.70 13.42 0.71
N ILE A 211 -0.17 12.86 1.57
CA ILE A 211 0.14 12.66 3.01
C ILE A 211 1.36 11.76 3.25
N GLY A 212 1.79 10.99 2.26
CA GLY A 212 3.01 10.19 2.35
C GLY A 212 4.32 10.98 2.20
N LYS A 213 4.27 12.21 1.62
CA LYS A 213 5.47 13.01 1.34
C LYS A 213 6.35 13.30 2.57
N PRO A 214 5.80 13.72 3.73
CA PRO A 214 6.62 13.96 4.93
C PRO A 214 7.45 12.74 5.35
N THR A 215 6.86 11.55 5.30
CA THR A 215 7.52 10.30 5.72
C THR A 215 8.67 9.88 4.80
N VAL A 216 8.56 10.15 3.49
CA VAL A 216 9.55 9.68 2.51
C VAL A 216 10.53 10.78 2.07
N LYS A 217 10.31 12.04 2.46
CA LYS A 217 11.18 13.18 2.09
C LYS A 217 12.65 12.82 2.26
N SER A 218 13.45 13.03 1.22
CA SER A 218 14.87 12.71 1.22
C SER A 218 15.61 13.60 0.22
N ARG A 219 16.86 13.96 0.54
CA ARG A 219 17.79 14.58 -0.42
C ARG A 219 18.67 13.56 -1.15
N LEU A 220 18.41 12.26 -0.96
CA LEU A 220 19.11 11.21 -1.68
C LEU A 220 18.37 10.87 -2.96
N LYS A 221 19.08 10.87 -4.08
CA LYS A 221 18.64 10.28 -5.35
C LYS A 221 18.51 8.76 -5.25
N MET A 222 17.85 8.12 -6.20
CA MET A 222 17.72 6.66 -6.23
C MET A 222 19.07 5.93 -6.32
N ASN A 223 20.09 6.56 -6.87
CA ASN A 223 21.46 6.02 -6.95
C ASN A 223 22.30 6.25 -5.67
N GLY A 224 21.72 6.89 -4.64
CA GLY A 224 22.36 7.17 -3.36
C GLY A 224 23.19 8.46 -3.30
N GLU A 225 23.25 9.24 -4.37
CA GLU A 225 23.89 10.55 -4.38
C GLU A 225 23.02 11.61 -3.68
N MET A 226 23.67 12.58 -3.03
CA MET A 226 22.98 13.77 -2.49
C MET A 226 22.52 14.70 -3.61
N ASP A 227 21.35 15.31 -3.43
CA ASP A 227 20.81 16.35 -4.28
C ASP A 227 20.48 17.61 -3.47
N ASP A 228 20.50 18.76 -4.13
CA ASP A 228 20.05 20.03 -3.55
C ASP A 228 18.53 20.12 -3.41
N LYS A 229 17.80 19.25 -4.14
CA LYS A 229 16.33 19.15 -4.12
C LYS A 229 15.86 17.98 -3.28
N SER A 230 14.67 18.11 -2.71
CA SER A 230 14.00 16.99 -2.04
C SER A 230 13.30 16.06 -3.05
N HIS A 231 13.40 14.77 -2.77
CA HIS A 231 12.73 13.71 -3.51
C HIS A 231 11.69 13.02 -2.61
N TYR A 232 10.61 12.56 -3.21
CA TYR A 232 9.46 11.95 -2.52
C TYR A 232 9.14 10.57 -3.09
N TYR A 233 10.19 9.76 -3.32
CA TYR A 233 9.99 8.43 -3.92
C TYR A 233 8.99 7.59 -3.14
N ASN A 234 8.02 7.02 -3.86
CA ASN A 234 7.03 6.10 -3.32
C ASN A 234 5.99 6.74 -2.36
N HIS A 235 5.86 8.09 -2.33
CA HIS A 235 4.92 8.75 -1.41
C HIS A 235 3.47 8.32 -1.62
N ALA A 236 3.05 8.04 -2.85
CA ALA A 236 1.70 7.57 -3.18
C ALA A 236 1.36 6.24 -2.48
N GLU A 237 2.28 5.29 -2.52
CA GLU A 237 2.12 3.99 -1.86
C GLU A 237 2.12 4.12 -0.33
N ILE A 238 2.99 4.99 0.21
CA ILE A 238 3.07 5.24 1.65
C ILE A 238 1.84 6.01 2.14
N GLY A 239 1.37 7.02 1.40
CA GLY A 239 0.12 7.72 1.71
C GLY A 239 -1.08 6.79 1.73
N ALA A 240 -1.21 5.93 0.72
CA ALA A 240 -2.25 4.90 0.66
C ALA A 240 -2.16 3.90 1.84
N TYR A 241 -0.94 3.51 2.25
CA TYR A 241 -0.74 2.66 3.43
C TYR A 241 -1.12 3.37 4.75
N MET A 242 -0.78 4.66 4.89
CA MET A 242 -1.17 5.47 6.04
C MET A 242 -2.69 5.59 6.15
N MET A 243 -3.41 5.77 5.03
CA MET A 243 -4.87 5.69 5.00
C MET A 243 -5.40 4.34 5.47
N ALA A 244 -4.80 3.24 5.02
CA ALA A 244 -5.18 1.90 5.46
C ALA A 244 -5.00 1.69 6.98
N CYS A 245 -4.00 2.33 7.60
CA CYS A 245 -3.82 2.34 9.05
C CYS A 245 -4.98 3.01 9.78
N CYS A 246 -5.70 3.95 9.16
CA CYS A 246 -6.84 4.64 9.75
C CYS A 246 -8.17 3.84 9.68
N ALA A 247 -8.19 2.63 9.10
CA ALA A 247 -9.45 1.91 8.84
C ALA A 247 -10.29 1.65 10.09
N ASN A 248 -9.68 1.55 11.28
CA ASN A 248 -10.40 1.40 12.55
C ASN A 248 -11.28 2.61 12.94
N GLN A 249 -11.07 3.77 12.30
CA GLN A 249 -11.80 5.01 12.58
C GLN A 249 -13.04 5.16 11.67
N PHE A 250 -13.19 4.28 10.69
CA PHE A 250 -14.33 4.22 9.80
C PHE A 250 -15.28 3.13 10.26
N SER A 251 -16.57 3.39 10.20
CA SER A 251 -17.60 2.45 10.65
C SER A 251 -18.70 2.26 9.61
N GLY A 252 -19.06 0.99 9.38
CA GLY A 252 -20.08 0.61 8.40
C GLY A 252 -19.58 0.61 6.96
N ASP A 253 -20.32 -0.11 6.12
CA ASP A 253 -19.89 -0.46 4.76
C ASP A 253 -19.62 0.76 3.87
N LYS A 254 -20.42 1.82 3.99
CA LYS A 254 -20.26 3.03 3.18
C LYS A 254 -18.96 3.78 3.48
N GLN A 255 -18.57 3.87 4.75
CA GLN A 255 -17.32 4.56 5.13
C GLN A 255 -16.10 3.71 4.77
N HIS A 256 -16.18 2.38 4.92
CA HIS A 256 -15.12 1.49 4.46
C HIS A 256 -14.95 1.52 2.93
N SER A 257 -16.07 1.60 2.17
CA SER A 257 -16.00 1.77 0.71
C SER A 257 -15.34 3.09 0.33
N LEU A 258 -15.72 4.19 0.98
CA LEU A 258 -15.10 5.51 0.76
C LEU A 258 -13.59 5.47 1.01
N LEU A 259 -13.16 4.88 2.14
CA LEU A 259 -11.74 4.73 2.45
C LEU A 259 -11.00 3.87 1.42
N ALA A 260 -11.62 2.78 0.97
CA ALA A 260 -11.03 1.91 -0.06
C ALA A 260 -10.81 2.67 -1.38
N ASP A 261 -11.79 3.47 -1.81
CA ASP A 261 -11.67 4.30 -3.01
C ASP A 261 -10.60 5.39 -2.85
N MET A 262 -10.53 6.03 -1.68
CA MET A 262 -9.46 7.00 -1.37
C MET A 262 -8.07 6.36 -1.44
N ILE A 263 -7.89 5.16 -0.88
CA ILE A 263 -6.63 4.40 -0.94
C ILE A 263 -6.24 4.14 -2.39
N VAL A 264 -7.19 3.69 -3.22
CA VAL A 264 -6.96 3.45 -4.66
C VAL A 264 -6.55 4.73 -5.37
N LEU A 265 -7.30 5.82 -5.19
CA LEU A 265 -7.03 7.11 -5.85
C LEU A 265 -5.65 7.65 -5.44
N THR A 266 -5.31 7.59 -4.14
CA THR A 266 -4.00 8.00 -3.64
C THR A 266 -2.88 7.11 -4.19
N GLN A 267 -3.06 5.81 -4.25
CA GLN A 267 -2.06 4.89 -4.78
C GLN A 267 -1.79 5.12 -6.28
N TRP A 268 -2.81 5.53 -7.03
CA TRP A 268 -2.71 5.68 -8.47
C TRP A 268 -2.36 7.09 -8.95
N HIS A 269 -2.42 8.14 -8.10
CA HIS A 269 -2.31 9.52 -8.57
C HIS A 269 -1.02 9.80 -9.36
N MET A 270 0.09 9.11 -9.06
CA MET A 270 1.35 9.25 -9.78
C MET A 270 1.40 8.52 -11.13
N GLU A 271 0.44 7.63 -11.44
CA GLU A 271 0.42 6.91 -12.72
C GLU A 271 0.17 7.84 -13.91
N ALA A 272 -0.56 8.95 -13.70
CA ALA A 272 -0.76 9.96 -14.73
C ALA A 272 0.55 10.61 -15.21
N PHE A 273 1.57 10.67 -14.35
CA PHE A 273 2.91 11.16 -14.71
C PHE A 273 3.82 10.06 -15.26
N ALA A 274 3.57 8.80 -14.92
CA ALA A 274 4.38 7.65 -15.35
C ALA A 274 3.94 7.11 -16.72
N ASP A 275 2.63 7.11 -17.01
CA ASP A 275 2.03 6.63 -18.26
C ASP A 275 0.90 7.59 -18.71
N PRO A 276 1.25 8.83 -19.14
CA PRO A 276 0.26 9.87 -19.44
C PRO A 276 -0.71 9.51 -20.56
N ASP A 277 -0.32 8.60 -21.46
CA ASP A 277 -1.14 8.22 -22.60
C ASP A 277 -2.20 7.16 -22.29
N HIS A 278 -1.96 6.30 -21.28
CA HIS A 278 -2.82 5.13 -21.03
C HIS A 278 -3.33 5.02 -19.56
N TYR A 279 -2.97 5.95 -18.66
CA TYR A 279 -3.31 5.81 -17.23
C TYR A 279 -4.82 5.74 -16.97
N LEU A 280 -5.62 6.53 -17.69
CA LEU A 280 -7.08 6.53 -17.53
C LEU A 280 -7.71 5.22 -18.04
N GLU A 281 -7.26 4.71 -19.19
CA GLU A 281 -7.73 3.45 -19.74
C GLU A 281 -7.38 2.27 -18.82
N ASN A 282 -6.14 2.22 -18.33
CA ASN A 282 -5.69 1.20 -17.39
C ASN A 282 -6.46 1.25 -16.07
N PHE A 283 -6.74 2.44 -15.57
CA PHE A 283 -7.53 2.65 -14.36
C PHE A 283 -8.99 2.21 -14.56
N GLU A 284 -9.64 2.67 -15.65
CA GLU A 284 -11.04 2.32 -15.97
C GLU A 284 -11.24 0.81 -16.12
N LYS A 285 -10.33 0.13 -16.81
CA LYS A 285 -10.34 -1.32 -16.97
C LYS A 285 -10.35 -2.06 -15.62
N THR A 286 -9.70 -1.48 -14.61
CA THR A 286 -9.53 -2.12 -13.30
C THR A 286 -10.65 -1.75 -12.33
N TYR A 287 -11.07 -0.48 -12.32
CA TYR A 287 -11.98 0.09 -11.30
C TYR A 287 -13.31 0.62 -11.85
N GLY A 288 -13.46 0.68 -13.16
CA GLY A 288 -14.67 1.14 -13.84
C GLY A 288 -14.75 2.66 -14.03
N GLU A 289 -15.65 3.05 -14.93
CA GLU A 289 -15.87 4.43 -15.37
C GLU A 289 -16.26 5.40 -14.25
N PRO A 290 -17.10 5.04 -13.26
CA PRO A 290 -17.48 5.98 -12.21
C PRO A 290 -16.27 6.45 -11.37
N LEU A 291 -15.35 5.54 -11.00
CA LEU A 291 -14.16 5.90 -10.23
C LEU A 291 -13.10 6.58 -11.12
N ARG A 292 -13.03 6.23 -12.41
CA ARG A 292 -12.15 6.91 -13.38
C ARG A 292 -12.44 8.41 -13.48
N LYS A 293 -13.71 8.81 -13.52
CA LYS A 293 -14.08 10.25 -13.55
C LYS A 293 -13.60 10.99 -12.30
N VAL A 294 -13.70 10.35 -11.15
CA VAL A 294 -13.18 10.92 -9.90
C VAL A 294 -11.66 11.03 -9.96
N PHE A 295 -10.98 10.00 -10.46
CA PHE A 295 -9.52 9.98 -10.61
C PHE A 295 -9.01 11.10 -11.52
N GLU A 296 -9.68 11.34 -12.65
CA GLU A 296 -9.37 12.42 -13.58
C GLU A 296 -9.44 13.79 -12.89
N LEU A 297 -10.48 14.04 -12.09
CA LEU A 297 -10.61 15.29 -11.33
C LEU A 297 -9.55 15.41 -10.23
N VAL A 298 -9.18 14.32 -9.56
CA VAL A 298 -8.10 14.32 -8.55
C VAL A 298 -6.76 14.69 -9.20
N HIS A 299 -6.47 14.14 -10.38
CA HIS A 299 -5.26 14.49 -11.13
C HIS A 299 -5.25 15.95 -11.57
N GLU A 300 -6.36 16.45 -12.11
CA GLU A 300 -6.48 17.89 -12.45
C GLU A 300 -6.29 18.78 -11.23
N ALA A 301 -6.85 18.40 -10.10
CA ALA A 301 -6.73 19.15 -8.85
C ALA A 301 -5.27 19.22 -8.36
N ASP A 302 -4.53 18.13 -8.47
CA ASP A 302 -3.09 18.08 -8.16
C ASP A 302 -2.32 19.07 -9.06
N LEU A 303 -2.56 19.03 -10.38
CA LEU A 303 -1.91 19.95 -11.34
C LEU A 303 -2.20 21.44 -11.09
N HIS A 304 -3.39 21.78 -10.59
CA HIS A 304 -3.79 23.18 -10.35
C HIS A 304 -3.45 23.71 -8.95
N ALA A 305 -2.92 22.88 -8.07
CA ALA A 305 -2.58 23.25 -6.69
C ALA A 305 -1.17 23.86 -6.53
N HIS A 306 -0.43 24.04 -7.61
CA HIS A 306 0.95 24.58 -7.62
C HIS A 306 1.03 26.09 -7.36
#